data_57e50ecf3474e8d5b8830469812ee576
#
_entry.id   57e50ecf3474e8d5b8830469812ee576
#
_cell.length_a   1.000
_cell.length_b   1.000
_cell.length_c   1.000
_cell.angle_alpha   90.00
_cell.angle_beta   90.00
_cell.angle_gamma   90.00
#
_symmetry.space_group_name_H-M   'P 1'
#
loop_
_entity.id
_entity.type
_entity.pdbx_description
1 polymer ?
#
loop_
_entity_poly.entity_id
_entity_poly.type
_entity_poly.pdbx_seq_one_letter_code
_entity_poly.pdbx_strand_id
1 'polypeptide(L)'
;MTNNALRYRPPGLYRESDKNRYTPLSLPDTGIPGFVGITERGPTNRPQKVTSYEHFLRLFGNLNLDSYLAPAVQGYFTNGGRHCYVVRVANLSGLASGKGARHGGALLKNASGKTAVQITAQSEGSWANDLRVTFRALPPRTQTLLTMDLKPGATSASIRSTHGFKRGTVVQFEDDDKKAHVSLSKVDSKQIFWNEPLDVEFRSDGPTLLEPIEFEIEIRLGENREKFSNLSRSPASGSYFARVINERSEWVKILDLLPEELPNNRLPAEALKSPLSGGRDGVDSLTPSDFIGDDRGPGERYGLKAFEFIHEIDLLCIPDLMWCLGHTMGFRTEKHVEIVQHEMVGQAERCRDRIAILELPEKSDYKDALGWRTLFDSSYGALYFPWLEIERDGVLQRVPPSGHVAGIISRTDEEIGAHAPPANQDIRGVVDVSQPLSPDDAGMLNGDCVNAVRPMNARGIRVWGARTLSSDPMLRYINVQRVLATLVRALRRDLQWVVFEPNVPALWKIITRDITLFLTQLWRDGMFRGNTPEDAFYVKCNAETNSEEERDAGRVVVEIGVSPVRPAEYIVFRMRQELEKPDLD
;
A
#
# COMPACT_ATOMS: atom_id res chain seq x y z
N MET A 1 1.41 41.50 9.39
CA MET A 1 2.83 41.91 9.45
C MET A 1 3.23 42.34 8.04
N THR A 2 3.16 43.64 7.80
CA THR A 2 3.35 44.27 6.50
C THR A 2 4.82 44.31 6.11
N ASN A 3 5.08 43.95 4.91
CA ASN A 3 6.34 43.84 4.17
C ASN A 3 7.35 44.96 4.42
N ASN A 4 8.27 44.74 5.33
CA ASN A 4 9.43 45.66 5.55
C ASN A 4 10.68 45.27 4.72
N ALA A 5 10.55 44.28 3.82
CA ALA A 5 11.70 43.75 3.06
C ALA A 5 12.14 44.62 1.89
N LEU A 6 11.32 45.54 1.39
CA LEU A 6 11.65 46.43 0.26
C LEU A 6 12.36 47.73 0.67
N ARG A 7 12.31 48.12 1.95
CA ARG A 7 12.91 49.40 2.41
C ARG A 7 14.43 49.45 2.38
N TYR A 8 15.12 48.36 2.19
CA TYR A 8 16.60 48.28 2.24
C TYR A 8 17.25 47.75 0.96
N ARG A 9 16.53 47.73 -0.17
CA ARG A 9 17.11 47.30 -1.45
C ARG A 9 17.41 48.52 -2.32
N PRO A 10 18.55 48.52 -3.05
CA PRO A 10 18.87 49.59 -3.98
C PRO A 10 17.82 49.66 -5.11
N PRO A 11 17.64 50.81 -5.76
CA PRO A 11 16.72 50.92 -6.90
C PRO A 11 17.03 49.86 -7.97
N GLY A 12 16.02 49.06 -8.36
CA GLY A 12 16.16 47.97 -9.33
C GLY A 12 14.84 47.26 -9.58
N LEU A 13 14.80 46.38 -10.56
CA LEU A 13 13.65 45.56 -10.87
C LEU A 13 13.63 44.36 -9.90
N TYR A 14 12.67 44.35 -9.00
CA TYR A 14 12.47 43.23 -8.06
C TYR A 14 11.24 42.47 -8.50
N ARG A 15 11.43 41.18 -8.76
CA ARG A 15 10.32 40.25 -8.94
C ARG A 15 9.77 39.94 -7.53
N GLU A 16 8.66 40.55 -7.17
CA GLU A 16 7.87 40.10 -6.05
C GLU A 16 7.34 38.71 -6.46
N SER A 17 7.80 37.68 -5.80
CA SER A 17 7.13 36.41 -5.91
C SER A 17 5.82 36.57 -5.13
N ASP A 18 4.75 36.94 -5.83
CA ASP A 18 3.45 36.53 -5.35
C ASP A 18 3.60 35.05 -5.00
N LYS A 19 3.31 34.71 -3.76
CA LYS A 19 3.06 33.32 -3.40
C LYS A 19 1.80 32.96 -4.18
N ASN A 20 2.01 32.64 -5.45
CA ASN A 20 0.95 32.17 -6.32
C ASN A 20 0.38 30.94 -5.62
N ARG A 21 -0.81 31.08 -5.09
CA ARG A 21 -1.65 29.97 -4.60
C ARG A 21 -2.11 29.07 -5.76
N TYR A 22 -1.69 29.41 -6.97
CA TYR A 22 -2.05 28.74 -8.21
C TYR A 22 -1.02 27.68 -8.58
N THR A 23 -1.39 26.43 -8.38
CA THR A 23 -0.75 25.31 -9.08
C THR A 23 -1.49 25.16 -10.42
N PRO A 24 -0.81 25.25 -11.57
CA PRO A 24 -1.45 24.97 -12.85
C PRO A 24 -2.08 23.57 -12.84
N LEU A 25 -3.27 23.45 -13.45
CA LEU A 25 -3.91 22.16 -13.65
C LEU A 25 -2.96 21.22 -14.40
N SER A 26 -2.80 20.00 -13.91
CA SER A 26 -1.93 18.98 -14.49
C SER A 26 -2.58 17.60 -14.42
N LEU A 27 -2.18 16.69 -15.30
CA LEU A 27 -2.65 15.31 -15.20
C LEU A 27 -2.06 14.66 -13.94
N PRO A 28 -2.87 13.95 -13.15
CA PRO A 28 -2.40 13.07 -12.09
C PRO A 28 -1.78 11.80 -12.69
N ASP A 29 -0.96 11.11 -11.91
CA ASP A 29 -0.51 9.77 -12.27
C ASP A 29 -1.70 8.83 -12.47
N THR A 30 -1.58 7.92 -13.45
CA THR A 30 -2.62 6.95 -13.81
C THR A 30 -2.07 5.52 -13.83
N GLY A 31 -2.93 4.52 -13.92
CA GLY A 31 -2.55 3.12 -13.91
C GLY A 31 -2.08 2.63 -12.53
N ILE A 32 -2.64 3.18 -11.45
CA ILE A 32 -2.30 2.86 -10.06
C ILE A 32 -3.40 1.99 -9.45
N PRO A 33 -3.21 0.66 -9.31
CA PRO A 33 -4.20 -0.21 -8.71
C PRO A 33 -4.19 -0.18 -7.19
N GLY A 34 -5.39 -0.31 -6.61
CA GLY A 34 -5.63 -0.75 -5.26
C GLY A 34 -5.95 -2.24 -5.26
N PHE A 35 -5.08 -3.04 -4.67
CA PHE A 35 -5.27 -4.47 -4.48
C PHE A 35 -5.80 -4.77 -3.09
N VAL A 36 -6.86 -5.58 -3.01
CA VAL A 36 -7.35 -6.13 -1.73
C VAL A 36 -7.19 -7.65 -1.77
N GLY A 37 -6.63 -8.24 -0.72
CA GLY A 37 -6.45 -9.69 -0.72
C GLY A 37 -5.74 -10.24 0.50
N ILE A 38 -5.39 -11.51 0.40
CA ILE A 38 -4.80 -12.34 1.46
C ILE A 38 -3.28 -12.32 1.30
N THR A 39 -2.57 -12.13 2.40
CA THR A 39 -1.11 -12.20 2.45
C THR A 39 -0.65 -12.97 3.69
N GLU A 40 0.57 -13.47 3.67
CA GLU A 40 1.18 -14.20 4.79
C GLU A 40 1.27 -13.33 6.05
N ARG A 41 1.73 -12.10 5.90
CA ARG A 41 1.96 -11.13 6.98
C ARG A 41 1.68 -9.70 6.51
N GLY A 42 1.99 -8.73 7.36
CA GLY A 42 1.88 -7.31 7.06
C GLY A 42 0.66 -6.65 7.69
N PRO A 43 0.58 -5.31 7.64
CA PRO A 43 -0.48 -4.55 8.28
C PRO A 43 -1.86 -4.93 7.73
N THR A 44 -2.75 -5.40 8.60
CA THR A 44 -4.11 -5.77 8.24
C THR A 44 -5.00 -4.53 8.12
N ASN A 45 -5.82 -4.48 7.09
CA ASN A 45 -6.81 -3.42 6.83
C ASN A 45 -6.24 -1.99 6.72
N ARG A 46 -4.96 -1.86 6.43
CA ARG A 46 -4.29 -0.57 6.23
C ARG A 46 -3.65 -0.51 4.86
N PRO A 47 -4.02 0.44 4.00
CA PRO A 47 -3.41 0.61 2.69
C PRO A 47 -1.91 0.83 2.80
N GLN A 48 -1.13 0.01 2.12
CA GLN A 48 0.32 0.12 2.03
C GLN A 48 0.70 0.45 0.59
N LYS A 49 1.49 1.52 0.40
CA LYS A 49 2.06 1.85 -0.91
C LYS A 49 3.24 0.93 -1.18
N VAL A 50 3.19 0.22 -2.29
CA VAL A 50 4.18 -0.76 -2.74
C VAL A 50 4.78 -0.27 -4.05
N THR A 51 6.11 -0.21 -4.13
CA THR A 51 6.85 0.38 -5.25
C THR A 51 7.60 -0.64 -6.10
N SER A 52 7.65 -1.90 -5.67
CA SER A 52 8.21 -3.02 -6.43
C SER A 52 7.69 -4.34 -5.89
N TYR A 53 7.87 -5.44 -6.63
CA TYR A 53 7.49 -6.76 -6.14
C TYR A 53 8.34 -7.20 -4.94
N GLU A 54 9.64 -6.85 -4.90
CA GLU A 54 10.51 -7.11 -3.74
C GLU A 54 10.03 -6.34 -2.50
N HIS A 55 9.54 -5.10 -2.70
CA HIS A 55 8.94 -4.34 -1.60
C HIS A 55 7.67 -5.02 -1.08
N PHE A 56 6.85 -5.57 -1.98
CA PHE A 56 5.68 -6.37 -1.61
C PHE A 56 6.09 -7.60 -0.76
N LEU A 57 7.06 -8.39 -1.22
CA LEU A 57 7.55 -9.57 -0.51
C LEU A 57 8.11 -9.25 0.88
N ARG A 58 8.81 -8.14 1.01
CA ARG A 58 9.33 -7.69 2.30
C ARG A 58 8.21 -7.37 3.29
N LEU A 59 7.19 -6.62 2.87
CA LEU A 59 6.06 -6.22 3.72
C LEU A 59 5.10 -7.36 4.01
N PHE A 60 4.73 -8.11 2.98
CA PHE A 60 3.61 -9.05 3.00
C PHE A 60 4.01 -10.52 3.00
N GLY A 61 5.28 -10.80 2.85
CA GLY A 61 5.82 -12.15 2.85
C GLY A 61 5.86 -12.81 1.50
N ASN A 62 6.49 -13.97 1.47
CA ASN A 62 6.48 -14.86 0.32
C ASN A 62 5.39 -15.91 0.55
N LEU A 63 4.61 -16.17 -0.47
CA LEU A 63 3.41 -16.98 -0.34
C LEU A 63 3.70 -18.45 -0.10
N ASN A 64 3.37 -18.88 1.10
CA ASN A 64 3.02 -20.28 1.35
C ASN A 64 1.50 -20.53 1.21
N LEU A 65 0.73 -19.46 0.92
CA LEU A 65 -0.72 -19.54 0.67
C LEU A 65 -0.97 -19.56 -0.84
N ASP A 66 -1.89 -20.41 -1.28
CA ASP A 66 -2.31 -20.52 -2.68
C ASP A 66 -3.15 -19.30 -3.14
N SER A 67 -2.99 -18.13 -2.51
CA SER A 67 -3.72 -16.92 -2.87
C SER A 67 -3.27 -16.34 -4.21
N TYR A 68 -4.14 -15.58 -4.84
CA TYR A 68 -3.87 -14.95 -6.15
C TYR A 68 -3.33 -13.53 -6.06
N LEU A 69 -3.33 -12.92 -4.87
CA LEU A 69 -2.88 -11.54 -4.71
C LEU A 69 -1.41 -11.33 -5.12
N ALA A 70 -0.50 -12.19 -4.64
CA ALA A 70 0.91 -11.98 -4.95
C ALA A 70 1.26 -12.28 -6.41
N PRO A 71 0.75 -13.33 -7.08
CA PRO A 71 0.85 -13.45 -8.53
C PRO A 71 0.27 -12.25 -9.27
N ALA A 72 -0.85 -11.69 -8.81
CA ALA A 72 -1.44 -10.50 -9.43
C ALA A 72 -0.54 -9.26 -9.28
N VAL A 73 0.02 -9.01 -8.09
CA VAL A 73 0.98 -7.93 -7.86
C VAL A 73 2.26 -8.15 -8.67
N GLN A 74 2.77 -9.38 -8.77
CA GLN A 74 3.90 -9.73 -9.62
C GLN A 74 3.59 -9.43 -11.09
N GLY A 75 2.43 -9.88 -11.57
CA GLY A 75 1.95 -9.63 -12.92
C GLY A 75 1.82 -8.13 -13.22
N TYR A 76 1.37 -7.34 -12.27
CA TYR A 76 1.30 -5.88 -12.38
C TYR A 76 2.68 -5.27 -12.64
N PHE A 77 3.68 -5.56 -11.81
CA PHE A 77 5.03 -5.01 -11.98
C PHE A 77 5.72 -5.55 -13.24
N THR A 78 5.55 -6.83 -13.58
CA THR A 78 6.11 -7.44 -14.79
C THR A 78 5.58 -6.78 -16.07
N ASN A 79 4.34 -6.30 -16.04
CA ASN A 79 3.68 -5.66 -17.18
C ASN A 79 3.82 -4.13 -17.22
N GLY A 80 4.68 -3.54 -16.39
CA GLY A 80 5.02 -2.12 -16.44
C GLY A 80 4.40 -1.27 -15.34
N GLY A 81 3.86 -1.92 -14.30
CA GLY A 81 3.36 -1.22 -13.10
C GLY A 81 4.48 -0.48 -12.37
N ARG A 82 4.18 0.72 -11.87
CA ARG A 82 5.15 1.59 -11.15
C ARG A 82 5.01 1.49 -9.64
N HIS A 83 3.82 1.60 -9.14
CA HIS A 83 3.48 1.41 -7.73
C HIS A 83 1.99 1.08 -7.60
N CYS A 84 1.64 0.43 -6.53
CA CYS A 84 0.26 0.07 -6.20
C CYS A 84 -0.01 0.26 -4.72
N TYR A 85 -1.27 0.19 -4.34
CA TYR A 85 -1.69 0.12 -2.96
C TYR A 85 -2.21 -1.28 -2.66
N VAL A 86 -1.83 -1.82 -1.51
CA VAL A 86 -2.26 -3.15 -1.07
C VAL A 86 -2.94 -3.04 0.30
N VAL A 87 -4.12 -3.63 0.42
CA VAL A 87 -4.82 -3.85 1.69
C VAL A 87 -4.89 -5.34 1.94
N ARG A 88 -4.25 -5.77 3.01
CA ARG A 88 -4.36 -7.12 3.52
C ARG A 88 -5.69 -7.31 4.24
N VAL A 89 -6.41 -8.37 3.91
CA VAL A 89 -7.65 -8.77 4.57
C VAL A 89 -7.39 -9.95 5.49
N ALA A 90 -7.95 -9.90 6.69
CA ALA A 90 -7.98 -11.02 7.64
C ALA A 90 -9.26 -10.93 8.47
N ASN A 91 -9.83 -12.06 8.84
CA ASN A 91 -11.01 -12.06 9.70
C ASN A 91 -10.62 -11.75 11.15
N LEU A 92 -10.86 -10.51 11.57
CA LEU A 92 -10.62 -10.06 12.94
C LEU A 92 -11.83 -10.31 13.86
N SER A 93 -13.03 -10.44 13.31
CA SER A 93 -14.28 -10.64 14.08
C SER A 93 -14.40 -12.03 14.67
N GLY A 94 -13.78 -13.04 14.07
CA GLY A 94 -13.77 -14.42 14.50
C GLY A 94 -12.95 -14.73 15.76
N LEU A 95 -12.37 -13.72 16.43
CA LEU A 95 -11.54 -13.88 17.63
C LEU A 95 -12.31 -14.56 18.77
N ALA A 96 -13.57 -14.18 18.99
CA ALA A 96 -14.43 -14.74 20.04
C ALA A 96 -14.77 -16.22 19.81
N SER A 97 -14.89 -16.66 18.53
CA SER A 97 -15.14 -18.06 18.16
C SER A 97 -13.86 -18.90 18.09
N GLY A 98 -12.70 -18.30 18.31
CA GLY A 98 -11.40 -18.95 18.20
C GLY A 98 -10.95 -19.25 16.77
N LYS A 99 -11.64 -18.72 15.74
CA LYS A 99 -11.33 -18.93 14.31
C LYS A 99 -10.70 -17.71 13.62
N GLY A 100 -10.74 -16.53 14.27
CA GLY A 100 -10.18 -15.29 13.71
C GLY A 100 -8.66 -15.26 13.65
N ALA A 101 -8.16 -14.31 12.86
CA ALA A 101 -6.74 -13.99 12.77
C ALA A 101 -6.18 -13.52 14.12
N ARG A 102 -4.98 -13.98 14.47
CA ARG A 102 -4.36 -13.69 15.75
C ARG A 102 -2.85 -13.51 15.61
N HIS A 103 -2.32 -12.54 16.39
CA HIS A 103 -0.88 -12.40 16.55
C HIS A 103 -0.26 -13.60 17.26
N GLY A 104 0.86 -14.08 16.78
CA GLY A 104 1.72 -14.97 17.55
C GLY A 104 2.49 -14.19 18.61
N GLY A 105 2.79 -14.83 19.74
CA GLY A 105 3.51 -14.18 20.79
C GLY A 105 4.20 -15.15 21.76
N ALA A 106 4.97 -14.60 22.68
CA ALA A 106 5.61 -15.31 23.76
C ALA A 106 5.69 -14.42 25.00
N LEU A 107 5.50 -15.03 26.17
CA LEU A 107 5.75 -14.42 27.47
C LEU A 107 7.04 -15.01 28.06
N LEU A 108 8.03 -14.17 28.26
CA LEU A 108 9.34 -14.57 28.72
C LEU A 108 9.49 -14.28 30.22
N LYS A 109 9.96 -15.29 30.95
CA LYS A 109 10.21 -15.16 32.39
C LYS A 109 11.67 -14.82 32.66
N ASN A 110 11.91 -14.00 33.67
CA ASN A 110 13.23 -13.74 34.18
C ASN A 110 13.75 -14.90 35.04
N ALA A 111 14.98 -14.79 35.55
CA ALA A 111 15.60 -15.81 36.38
C ALA A 111 14.84 -16.10 37.70
N SER A 112 14.02 -15.13 38.18
CA SER A 112 13.17 -15.31 39.37
C SER A 112 11.80 -15.91 39.05
N GLY A 113 11.51 -16.27 37.78
CA GLY A 113 10.25 -16.87 37.35
C GLY A 113 9.13 -15.87 37.09
N LYS A 114 9.34 -14.56 37.29
CA LYS A 114 8.37 -13.53 36.95
C LYS A 114 8.34 -13.27 35.42
N THR A 115 7.16 -13.04 34.86
CA THR A 115 7.03 -12.63 33.46
C THR A 115 7.64 -11.25 33.28
N ALA A 116 8.73 -11.16 32.53
CA ALA A 116 9.50 -9.93 32.35
C ALA A 116 9.24 -9.24 31.01
N VAL A 117 9.08 -10.01 29.95
CA VAL A 117 8.96 -9.49 28.59
C VAL A 117 7.83 -10.19 27.86
N GLN A 118 7.00 -9.40 27.20
CA GLN A 118 6.03 -9.89 26.21
C GLN A 118 6.54 -9.57 24.81
N ILE A 119 6.60 -10.57 23.97
CA ILE A 119 6.90 -10.43 22.54
C ILE A 119 5.62 -10.73 21.77
N THR A 120 5.29 -9.87 20.80
CA THR A 120 4.13 -10.03 19.93
C THR A 120 4.57 -9.79 18.50
N ALA A 121 4.14 -10.64 17.55
CA ALA A 121 4.37 -10.39 16.13
C ALA A 121 3.70 -9.08 15.68
N GLN A 122 4.31 -8.37 14.73
CA GLN A 122 3.80 -7.09 14.22
C GLN A 122 2.40 -7.20 13.59
N SER A 123 2.11 -8.35 12.98
CA SER A 123 0.81 -8.64 12.37
C SER A 123 0.31 -10.03 12.74
N GLU A 124 -0.99 -10.24 12.55
CA GLU A 124 -1.61 -11.55 12.70
C GLU A 124 -1.05 -12.52 11.66
N GLY A 125 -1.12 -13.80 11.95
CA GLY A 125 -0.76 -14.86 11.00
C GLY A 125 -0.01 -16.02 11.62
N SER A 126 -0.08 -17.16 10.95
CA SER A 126 0.63 -18.40 11.30
C SER A 126 2.15 -18.24 11.13
N TRP A 127 2.61 -17.33 10.24
CA TRP A 127 4.02 -16.99 10.01
C TRP A 127 4.76 -16.63 11.31
N ALA A 128 4.02 -16.05 12.27
CA ALA A 128 4.58 -15.67 13.55
C ALA A 128 5.04 -16.86 14.39
N ASN A 129 4.52 -18.06 14.14
CA ASN A 129 4.91 -19.27 14.85
C ASN A 129 6.32 -19.75 14.43
N ASP A 130 6.84 -19.29 13.29
CA ASP A 130 8.19 -19.56 12.81
C ASP A 130 9.23 -18.55 13.31
N LEU A 131 8.78 -17.44 13.93
CA LEU A 131 9.66 -16.43 14.50
C LEU A 131 10.39 -16.97 15.71
N ARG A 132 11.71 -16.78 15.73
CA ARG A 132 12.59 -17.13 16.84
C ARG A 132 13.30 -15.88 17.35
N VAL A 133 13.15 -15.58 18.63
CA VAL A 133 13.80 -14.44 19.26
C VAL A 133 14.82 -14.94 20.27
N THR A 134 16.05 -14.47 20.12
CA THR A 134 17.18 -14.85 20.98
C THR A 134 17.76 -13.61 21.65
N PHE A 135 17.89 -13.67 22.96
CA PHE A 135 18.61 -12.67 23.76
C PHE A 135 20.02 -13.19 24.05
N ARG A 136 21.04 -12.36 23.85
CA ARG A 136 22.41 -12.71 24.09
C ARG A 136 23.14 -11.58 24.81
N ALA A 137 23.75 -11.84 25.94
CA ALA A 137 24.66 -10.90 26.58
C ALA A 137 25.89 -10.63 25.68
N LEU A 138 26.29 -9.38 25.60
CA LEU A 138 27.51 -9.00 24.90
C LEU A 138 28.68 -8.89 25.88
N PRO A 139 29.89 -9.26 25.47
CA PRO A 139 31.06 -8.97 26.27
C PRO A 139 31.22 -7.47 26.44
N PRO A 140 31.66 -7.00 27.61
CA PRO A 140 31.83 -5.58 27.89
C PRO A 140 32.90 -4.99 26.96
N ARG A 141 32.58 -3.84 26.38
CA ARG A 141 33.48 -3.11 25.44
C ARG A 141 34.46 -2.21 26.16
N THR A 142 34.09 -1.79 27.35
CA THR A 142 34.89 -0.88 28.19
C THR A 142 34.83 -1.38 29.62
N GLN A 143 35.94 -1.27 30.29
CA GLN A 143 36.08 -1.60 31.70
C GLN A 143 36.79 -0.46 32.40
N THR A 144 36.44 -0.20 33.65
CA THR A 144 37.08 0.82 34.48
C THR A 144 37.20 0.31 35.92
N LEU A 145 38.07 0.96 36.69
CA LEU A 145 38.31 0.61 38.08
C LEU A 145 37.70 1.68 39.00
N LEU A 146 37.26 1.23 40.16
CA LEU A 146 36.89 2.11 41.26
C LEU A 146 38.15 2.83 41.77
N THR A 147 38.04 4.13 42.08
CA THR A 147 39.18 4.93 42.57
C THR A 147 39.05 5.32 44.05
N MET A 148 37.86 5.15 44.63
CA MET A 148 37.55 5.37 46.05
C MET A 148 36.60 4.31 46.54
N ASP A 149 36.72 3.91 47.80
CA ASP A 149 35.84 2.91 48.42
C ASP A 149 34.38 3.31 48.32
N LEU A 150 33.56 2.34 48.01
CA LEU A 150 32.12 2.50 47.91
C LEU A 150 31.47 1.90 49.16
N LYS A 151 30.83 2.75 50.00
CA LYS A 151 30.16 2.29 51.21
C LYS A 151 28.70 1.92 50.92
N PRO A 152 28.08 1.04 51.70
CA PRO A 152 26.64 0.78 51.63
C PRO A 152 25.83 2.11 51.74
N GLY A 153 24.77 2.23 50.93
CA GLY A 153 23.98 3.44 50.82
C GLY A 153 24.46 4.45 49.77
N ALA A 154 25.56 4.18 49.08
CA ALA A 154 26.13 5.08 48.08
C ALA A 154 25.21 5.19 46.83
N THR A 155 25.14 6.43 46.31
CA THR A 155 24.44 6.78 45.05
C THR A 155 25.37 7.36 44.00
N SER A 156 26.68 7.34 44.24
CA SER A 156 27.73 7.76 43.31
C SER A 156 29.03 7.01 43.53
N ALA A 157 29.85 6.92 42.51
CA ALA A 157 31.17 6.36 42.56
C ALA A 157 32.18 7.18 41.74
N SER A 158 33.41 7.27 42.31
CA SER A 158 34.57 7.80 41.58
C SER A 158 35.29 6.69 40.84
N ILE A 159 35.52 6.89 39.54
CA ILE A 159 36.07 5.89 38.63
C ILE A 159 37.24 6.45 37.82
N ARG A 160 38.10 5.56 37.33
CA ARG A 160 39.32 5.92 36.61
C ARG A 160 39.02 6.56 35.26
N SER A 161 37.98 6.09 34.55
CA SER A 161 37.57 6.58 33.26
C SER A 161 36.06 6.46 33.10
N THR A 162 35.42 7.51 32.55
CA THR A 162 34.01 7.51 32.20
C THR A 162 33.75 7.23 30.72
N HIS A 163 34.80 6.86 29.97
CA HIS A 163 34.67 6.51 28.56
C HIS A 163 33.73 5.30 28.38
N GLY A 164 32.72 5.45 27.50
CA GLY A 164 31.72 4.41 27.28
C GLY A 164 30.52 4.43 28.21
N PHE A 165 30.56 5.22 29.28
CA PHE A 165 29.43 5.38 30.21
C PHE A 165 28.58 6.61 29.86
N LYS A 166 27.28 6.45 29.84
CA LYS A 166 26.30 7.51 29.54
C LYS A 166 25.11 7.39 30.49
N ARG A 167 24.28 8.42 30.54
CA ARG A 167 22.99 8.36 31.23
C ARG A 167 22.19 7.16 30.71
N GLY A 168 21.66 6.36 31.62
CA GLY A 168 20.90 5.14 31.31
C GLY A 168 21.79 3.92 30.99
N THR A 169 23.13 4.01 31.06
CA THR A 169 23.99 2.83 31.03
C THR A 169 23.73 2.01 32.29
N VAL A 170 23.51 0.72 32.14
CA VAL A 170 23.52 -0.24 33.27
C VAL A 170 24.93 -0.68 33.49
N VAL A 171 25.44 -0.49 34.69
CA VAL A 171 26.81 -0.83 35.09
C VAL A 171 26.80 -1.97 36.08
N GLN A 172 27.61 -2.96 35.86
CA GLN A 172 27.93 -4.02 36.82
C GLN A 172 29.18 -3.62 37.59
N PHE A 173 29.10 -3.68 38.90
CA PHE A 173 30.24 -3.69 39.82
C PHE A 173 30.52 -5.15 40.10
N GLU A 174 31.77 -5.59 39.93
CA GLU A 174 32.20 -6.95 40.17
C GLU A 174 33.51 -6.95 40.95
N ASP A 175 33.50 -7.67 42.05
CA ASP A 175 34.64 -8.04 42.86
C ASP A 175 34.64 -9.57 43.01
N ASP A 176 35.69 -10.20 43.49
CA ASP A 176 35.86 -11.66 43.54
C ASP A 176 34.60 -12.41 44.03
N ASP A 177 33.91 -11.87 45.04
CA ASP A 177 32.74 -12.51 45.67
C ASP A 177 31.43 -11.74 45.53
N LYS A 178 31.42 -10.52 44.94
CA LYS A 178 30.26 -9.63 44.96
C LYS A 178 29.95 -9.05 43.59
N LYS A 179 28.65 -9.03 43.25
CA LYS A 179 28.17 -8.37 42.06
C LYS A 179 26.98 -7.45 42.39
N ALA A 180 27.01 -6.25 41.85
CA ALA A 180 25.88 -5.32 41.96
C ALA A 180 25.66 -4.57 40.64
N HIS A 181 24.46 -4.11 40.43
CA HIS A 181 24.03 -3.46 39.16
C HIS A 181 23.31 -2.16 39.47
N VAL A 182 23.67 -1.09 38.75
CA VAL A 182 23.02 0.21 38.85
C VAL A 182 22.74 0.77 37.47
N SER A 183 21.70 1.58 37.36
CA SER A 183 21.40 2.35 36.15
C SER A 183 21.83 3.80 36.35
N LEU A 184 22.72 4.31 35.49
CA LEU A 184 23.30 5.63 35.66
C LEU A 184 22.26 6.73 35.37
N SER A 185 22.09 7.65 36.33
CA SER A 185 21.28 8.86 36.18
C SER A 185 22.08 10.02 35.58
N LYS A 186 23.38 10.11 35.91
CA LYS A 186 24.30 11.16 35.44
C LYS A 186 25.72 10.61 35.33
N VAL A 187 26.51 11.16 34.43
CA VAL A 187 27.95 10.89 34.27
C VAL A 187 28.69 12.22 34.21
N ASP A 188 29.67 12.43 35.07
CA ASP A 188 30.60 13.56 35.06
C ASP A 188 32.04 13.08 34.70
N SER A 189 33.03 13.96 34.67
CA SER A 189 34.38 13.68 34.16
C SER A 189 35.08 12.49 34.80
N LYS A 190 34.86 12.21 36.07
CA LYS A 190 35.42 11.06 36.83
C LYS A 190 34.46 10.45 37.83
N GLN A 191 33.16 10.78 37.71
CA GLN A 191 32.14 10.29 38.62
C GLN A 191 30.91 9.82 37.86
N ILE A 192 30.31 8.77 38.38
CA ILE A 192 29.02 8.25 37.92
C ILE A 192 28.00 8.31 39.04
N PHE A 193 26.74 8.54 38.72
CA PHE A 193 25.63 8.72 39.66
C PHE A 193 24.45 7.82 39.29
N TRP A 194 23.74 7.35 40.30
CA TRP A 194 22.50 6.57 40.13
C TRP A 194 21.51 6.96 41.24
N ASN A 195 20.26 6.51 41.15
CA ASN A 195 19.22 6.98 42.06
C ASN A 195 19.01 6.06 43.27
N GLU A 196 19.12 4.74 43.07
CA GLU A 196 18.82 3.78 44.13
C GLU A 196 20.10 3.48 44.94
N PRO A 197 20.06 3.61 46.29
CA PRO A 197 21.24 3.32 47.11
C PRO A 197 21.76 1.89 46.89
N LEU A 198 23.06 1.72 46.81
CA LEU A 198 23.70 0.43 46.69
C LEU A 198 24.06 -0.12 48.07
N ASP A 199 23.48 -1.25 48.45
CA ASP A 199 23.65 -1.83 49.80
C ASP A 199 24.89 -2.75 49.93
N VAL A 200 25.82 -2.67 48.98
CA VAL A 200 27.02 -3.49 48.92
C VAL A 200 28.26 -2.60 49.02
N GLU A 201 29.21 -3.01 49.85
CA GLU A 201 30.52 -2.36 49.96
C GLU A 201 31.48 -2.93 48.88
N PHE A 202 32.16 -2.02 48.16
CA PHE A 202 33.25 -2.34 47.23
C PHE A 202 34.50 -1.54 47.60
N ARG A 203 35.66 -2.15 47.53
CA ARG A 203 36.92 -1.52 47.88
C ARG A 203 37.70 -1.06 46.66
N SER A 204 38.40 0.07 46.80
CA SER A 204 39.26 0.62 45.76
C SER A 204 40.67 0.01 45.73
N ASP A 205 41.07 -0.66 46.81
CA ASP A 205 42.34 -1.40 46.93
C ASP A 205 42.28 -2.84 46.37
N GLY A 206 41.07 -3.31 46.01
CA GLY A 206 40.78 -4.57 45.33
C GLY A 206 40.55 -4.40 43.81
N PRO A 207 40.39 -5.52 43.08
CA PRO A 207 40.17 -5.50 41.64
C PRO A 207 38.70 -5.18 41.24
N THR A 208 38.04 -4.24 41.94
CA THR A 208 36.65 -3.92 41.63
C THR A 208 36.51 -3.33 40.22
N LEU A 209 36.02 -4.16 39.32
CA LEU A 209 35.74 -3.83 37.92
C LEU A 209 34.34 -3.23 37.76
N LEU A 210 34.24 -2.20 36.93
CA LEU A 210 32.98 -1.62 36.50
C LEU A 210 32.84 -1.80 34.99
N GLU A 211 31.76 -2.41 34.58
CA GLU A 211 31.50 -2.76 33.18
C GLU A 211 30.09 -2.36 32.77
N PRO A 212 29.93 -1.76 31.59
CA PRO A 212 28.59 -1.57 31.04
C PRO A 212 28.03 -2.93 30.58
N ILE A 213 26.79 -3.22 30.99
CA ILE A 213 26.08 -4.42 30.54
C ILE A 213 25.24 -4.06 29.34
N GLU A 214 25.60 -4.61 28.21
CA GLU A 214 24.87 -4.53 26.95
C GLU A 214 24.50 -5.94 26.48
N PHE A 215 23.45 -6.00 25.67
CA PHE A 215 23.03 -7.26 25.07
C PHE A 215 22.55 -7.04 23.64
N GLU A 216 22.35 -8.13 22.94
CA GLU A 216 21.76 -8.14 21.61
C GLU A 216 20.48 -8.96 21.56
N ILE A 217 19.58 -8.55 20.68
CA ILE A 217 18.41 -9.33 20.31
C ILE A 217 18.54 -9.69 18.84
N GLU A 218 18.45 -10.99 18.56
CA GLU A 218 18.39 -11.54 17.21
C GLU A 218 17.01 -12.15 16.99
N ILE A 219 16.33 -11.70 15.92
CA ILE A 219 15.03 -12.19 15.49
C ILE A 219 15.24 -12.89 14.17
N ARG A 220 14.78 -14.14 14.04
CA ARG A 220 14.91 -14.96 12.84
C ARG A 220 13.55 -15.40 12.32
N LEU A 221 13.43 -15.34 10.99
CA LEU A 221 12.30 -15.88 10.23
C LEU A 221 12.87 -16.66 9.03
N GLY A 222 12.90 -17.99 9.11
CA GLY A 222 13.60 -18.81 8.13
C GLY A 222 15.08 -18.43 8.03
N GLU A 223 15.53 -18.11 6.83
CA GLU A 223 16.91 -17.65 6.56
C GLU A 223 17.13 -16.16 6.84
N ASN A 224 16.06 -15.39 6.99
CA ASN A 224 16.13 -13.95 7.24
C ASN A 224 16.33 -13.66 8.73
N ARG A 225 17.08 -12.58 9.01
CA ARG A 225 17.36 -12.17 10.38
C ARG A 225 17.38 -10.65 10.55
N GLU A 226 16.84 -10.20 11.67
CA GLU A 226 17.07 -8.86 12.22
C GLU A 226 17.99 -8.97 13.43
N LYS A 227 18.97 -8.08 13.53
CA LYS A 227 19.93 -8.07 14.63
C LYS A 227 20.06 -6.67 15.22
N PHE A 228 19.81 -6.58 16.52
CA PHE A 228 19.89 -5.34 17.30
C PHE A 228 20.90 -5.51 18.40
N SER A 229 22.03 -4.83 18.30
CA SER A 229 23.16 -4.92 19.25
C SER A 229 23.28 -3.66 20.11
N ASN A 230 24.02 -3.76 21.21
CA ASN A 230 24.30 -2.70 22.18
C ASN A 230 23.02 -2.15 22.82
N LEU A 231 22.11 -3.04 23.14
CA LEU A 231 20.86 -2.69 23.80
C LEU A 231 21.03 -2.54 25.30
N SER A 232 20.35 -1.57 25.88
CA SER A 232 20.32 -1.33 27.32
C SER A 232 19.01 -1.84 27.94
N ARG A 233 19.10 -2.28 29.19
CA ARG A 233 17.94 -2.64 30.04
C ARG A 233 17.27 -1.44 30.69
N SER A 234 17.91 -0.27 30.68
CA SER A 234 17.40 0.93 31.35
C SER A 234 16.48 1.73 30.44
N PRO A 235 15.23 2.06 30.88
CA PRO A 235 14.33 2.93 30.14
C PRO A 235 14.88 4.35 29.91
N ALA A 236 15.82 4.80 30.75
CA ALA A 236 16.48 6.10 30.62
C ALA A 236 17.51 6.14 29.48
N SER A 237 17.93 4.97 28.96
CA SER A 237 18.89 4.88 27.86
C SER A 237 18.25 5.17 26.51
N GLY A 238 18.99 5.86 25.62
CA GLY A 238 18.61 5.98 24.20
C GLY A 238 18.60 4.63 23.46
N SER A 239 19.37 3.63 23.93
CA SER A 239 19.40 2.27 23.40
C SER A 239 18.51 1.29 24.19
N TYR A 240 17.46 1.79 24.85
CA TYR A 240 16.51 0.93 25.57
C TYR A 240 15.84 -0.08 24.63
N PHE A 241 15.95 -1.36 24.96
CA PHE A 241 15.62 -2.45 24.06
C PHE A 241 14.19 -2.41 23.53
N ALA A 242 13.20 -2.16 24.40
CA ALA A 242 11.81 -2.15 23.98
C ALA A 242 11.53 -0.99 22.99
N ARG A 243 12.14 0.19 23.19
CA ARG A 243 12.01 1.30 22.26
C ARG A 243 12.68 0.99 20.92
N VAL A 244 13.93 0.56 20.95
CA VAL A 244 14.71 0.29 19.72
C VAL A 244 14.03 -0.77 18.86
N ILE A 245 13.56 -1.87 19.47
CA ILE A 245 12.86 -2.92 18.74
C ILE A 245 11.54 -2.41 18.16
N ASN A 246 10.73 -1.73 18.97
CA ASN A 246 9.41 -1.24 18.52
C ASN A 246 9.49 -0.17 17.40
N GLU A 247 10.60 0.55 17.31
CA GLU A 247 10.85 1.54 16.27
C GLU A 247 11.46 0.94 14.98
N ARG A 248 12.21 -0.16 15.08
CA ARG A 248 13.05 -0.65 13.99
C ARG A 248 12.74 -2.05 13.49
N SER A 249 12.11 -2.91 14.30
CA SER A 249 11.75 -4.26 13.86
C SER A 249 10.54 -4.24 12.94
N GLU A 250 10.63 -4.92 11.82
CA GLU A 250 9.53 -5.15 10.90
C GLU A 250 8.65 -6.34 11.36
N TRP A 251 9.15 -7.19 12.29
CA TRP A 251 8.51 -8.46 12.61
C TRP A 251 7.88 -8.54 13.99
N VAL A 252 8.45 -7.88 15.00
CA VAL A 252 7.97 -8.01 16.38
C VAL A 252 7.83 -6.68 17.10
N LYS A 253 6.96 -6.68 18.11
CA LYS A 253 6.88 -5.67 19.18
C LYS A 253 7.26 -6.32 20.49
N ILE A 254 7.94 -5.56 21.33
CA ILE A 254 8.35 -5.98 22.66
C ILE A 254 7.81 -5.02 23.71
N LEU A 255 7.18 -5.58 24.74
CA LEU A 255 6.71 -4.86 25.90
C LEU A 255 7.52 -5.34 27.12
N ASP A 256 8.19 -4.40 27.80
CA ASP A 256 8.79 -4.62 29.11
C ASP A 256 7.68 -4.58 30.16
N LEU A 257 7.47 -5.69 30.87
CA LEU A 257 6.42 -5.83 31.87
C LEU A 257 6.93 -5.47 33.28
N LEU A 258 8.24 -5.27 33.46
CA LEU A 258 8.89 -4.98 34.73
C LEU A 258 9.79 -3.74 34.66
N PRO A 259 9.28 -2.57 34.17
CA PRO A 259 10.10 -1.37 34.01
C PRO A 259 10.61 -0.77 35.32
N GLU A 260 9.94 -1.07 36.44
CA GLU A 260 10.28 -0.60 37.78
C GLU A 260 11.24 -1.52 38.54
N GLU A 261 11.47 -2.74 38.01
CA GLU A 261 12.37 -3.71 38.66
C GLU A 261 13.84 -3.35 38.41
N LEU A 262 14.73 -3.87 39.26
CA LEU A 262 16.18 -3.74 39.08
C LEU A 262 16.60 -4.24 37.67
N PRO A 263 17.62 -3.63 37.05
CA PRO A 263 18.01 -3.95 35.68
C PRO A 263 18.22 -5.44 35.39
N ASN A 264 18.74 -6.21 36.37
CA ASN A 264 18.96 -7.64 36.22
C ASN A 264 17.69 -8.47 36.15
N ASN A 265 16.62 -8.01 36.75
CA ASN A 265 15.35 -8.72 36.79
C ASN A 265 14.45 -8.43 35.59
N ARG A 266 14.85 -7.51 34.71
CA ARG A 266 14.05 -7.07 33.56
C ARG A 266 14.20 -7.95 32.33
N LEU A 267 15.27 -8.71 32.21
CA LEU A 267 15.46 -9.59 31.05
C LEU A 267 15.07 -11.03 31.34
N PRO A 268 14.66 -11.74 30.29
CA PRO A 268 14.48 -13.18 30.40
C PRO A 268 15.81 -13.87 30.71
N ALA A 269 15.73 -15.02 31.39
CA ALA A 269 16.82 -15.93 31.52
C ALA A 269 17.34 -16.32 30.12
N GLU A 270 18.67 -16.48 29.97
CA GLU A 270 19.31 -16.62 28.66
C GLU A 270 18.65 -17.59 27.70
N ALA A 271 18.63 -17.15 26.44
CA ALA A 271 18.31 -17.90 25.21
C ALA A 271 16.93 -18.56 25.15
N LEU A 272 15.93 -17.79 24.79
CA LEU A 272 14.71 -18.37 24.24
C LEU A 272 15.00 -18.89 22.83
N LYS A 273 15.17 -20.20 22.68
CA LYS A 273 15.27 -20.86 21.36
C LYS A 273 13.90 -21.30 20.82
N SER A 274 12.84 -21.01 21.54
CA SER A 274 11.48 -21.41 21.14
C SER A 274 10.87 -20.44 20.14
N PRO A 275 10.18 -20.92 19.11
CA PRO A 275 9.40 -20.06 18.25
C PRO A 275 8.27 -19.38 19.04
N LEU A 276 7.77 -18.25 18.55
CA LEU A 276 6.52 -17.68 19.04
C LEU A 276 5.38 -18.69 18.78
N SER A 277 4.23 -18.50 19.41
CA SER A 277 3.10 -19.42 19.28
C SER A 277 1.77 -18.67 19.26
N GLY A 278 0.73 -19.36 18.82
CA GLY A 278 -0.65 -18.85 18.83
C GLY A 278 -1.02 -17.95 17.66
N GLY A 279 -0.11 -17.74 16.71
CA GLY A 279 -0.40 -17.02 15.48
C GLY A 279 -1.36 -17.79 14.57
N ARG A 280 -2.33 -17.10 13.99
CA ARG A 280 -3.32 -17.64 13.04
C ARG A 280 -3.68 -16.64 11.96
N ASP A 281 -3.89 -17.14 10.73
CA ASP A 281 -4.21 -16.32 9.56
C ASP A 281 -5.69 -15.93 9.51
N GLY A 282 -6.60 -16.76 10.05
CA GLY A 282 -8.04 -16.54 10.02
C GLY A 282 -8.66 -16.61 8.63
N VAL A 283 -7.96 -17.19 7.65
CA VAL A 283 -8.36 -17.19 6.24
C VAL A 283 -9.61 -18.05 6.02
N ASP A 284 -9.70 -19.23 6.66
CA ASP A 284 -10.83 -20.17 6.51
C ASP A 284 -12.19 -19.54 6.87
N SER A 285 -12.18 -18.49 7.65
CA SER A 285 -13.38 -17.81 8.16
C SER A 285 -13.68 -16.49 7.48
N LEU A 286 -12.99 -16.14 6.41
CA LEU A 286 -13.23 -14.93 5.63
C LEU A 286 -14.62 -14.90 5.02
N THR A 287 -15.22 -13.73 5.01
CA THR A 287 -16.56 -13.43 4.47
C THR A 287 -16.50 -12.26 3.48
N PRO A 288 -17.53 -12.06 2.64
CA PRO A 288 -17.63 -10.88 1.79
C PRO A 288 -17.45 -9.56 2.55
N SER A 289 -17.95 -9.48 3.79
CA SER A 289 -17.83 -8.29 4.62
C SER A 289 -16.38 -7.93 4.97
N ASP A 290 -15.48 -8.90 5.07
CA ASP A 290 -14.06 -8.65 5.34
C ASP A 290 -13.38 -7.98 4.15
N PHE A 291 -13.80 -8.30 2.90
CA PHE A 291 -13.31 -7.68 1.68
C PHE A 291 -13.93 -6.31 1.42
N ILE A 292 -15.25 -6.19 1.60
CA ILE A 292 -15.98 -4.92 1.48
C ILE A 292 -15.46 -3.94 2.53
N GLY A 293 -15.32 -4.41 3.74
CA GLY A 293 -14.87 -3.61 4.87
C GLY A 293 -15.93 -2.71 5.46
N ASP A 294 -15.51 -1.86 6.38
CA ASP A 294 -16.33 -0.93 7.12
C ASP A 294 -15.63 0.42 7.25
N ASP A 295 -16.40 1.50 7.32
CA ASP A 295 -15.90 2.86 7.63
C ASP A 295 -16.33 3.23 9.05
N ARG A 296 -15.40 3.15 9.99
CA ARG A 296 -15.58 3.54 11.39
C ARG A 296 -15.01 4.91 11.71
N GLY A 297 -14.57 5.62 10.67
CA GLY A 297 -13.99 6.95 10.78
C GLY A 297 -12.53 7.03 10.32
N PRO A 298 -11.91 8.21 10.43
CA PRO A 298 -10.53 8.43 9.97
C PRO A 298 -9.54 7.48 10.64
N GLY A 299 -8.80 6.71 9.82
CA GLY A 299 -7.81 5.73 10.27
C GLY A 299 -8.38 4.35 10.64
N GLU A 300 -9.71 4.17 10.64
CA GLU A 300 -10.40 2.91 10.96
C GLU A 300 -11.29 2.45 9.81
N ARG A 301 -10.76 2.48 8.58
CA ARG A 301 -11.39 1.97 7.39
C ARG A 301 -10.76 0.66 6.98
N TYR A 302 -11.60 -0.32 6.68
CA TYR A 302 -11.22 -1.70 6.44
C TYR A 302 -11.57 -2.15 5.03
N GLY A 303 -10.88 -3.19 4.54
CA GLY A 303 -11.15 -3.80 3.25
C GLY A 303 -11.11 -2.79 2.09
N LEU A 304 -12.03 -2.92 1.15
CA LEU A 304 -12.17 -2.05 -0.02
C LEU A 304 -12.44 -0.57 0.37
N LYS A 305 -13.19 -0.33 1.45
CA LYS A 305 -13.48 1.03 1.94
C LYS A 305 -12.25 1.79 2.40
N ALA A 306 -11.16 1.10 2.73
CA ALA A 306 -9.89 1.74 3.06
C ALA A 306 -9.31 2.54 1.88
N PHE A 307 -9.72 2.26 0.64
CA PHE A 307 -9.30 2.99 -0.55
C PHE A 307 -10.13 4.22 -0.89
N GLU A 308 -11.30 4.42 -0.28
CA GLU A 308 -12.27 5.44 -0.69
C GLU A 308 -11.69 6.86 -0.75
N PHE A 309 -10.75 7.16 0.15
CA PHE A 309 -10.12 8.48 0.25
C PHE A 309 -8.69 8.54 -0.32
N ILE A 310 -8.23 7.48 -1.00
CA ILE A 310 -6.92 7.47 -1.67
C ILE A 310 -7.15 7.78 -3.16
N HIS A 311 -7.14 9.06 -3.49
CA HIS A 311 -7.44 9.55 -4.84
C HIS A 311 -6.33 9.28 -5.87
N GLU A 312 -5.18 8.73 -5.45
CA GLU A 312 -4.15 8.25 -6.37
C GLU A 312 -4.59 6.97 -7.10
N ILE A 313 -5.42 6.14 -6.45
CA ILE A 313 -5.91 4.86 -7.00
C ILE A 313 -6.91 5.13 -8.12
N ASP A 314 -6.67 4.55 -9.30
CA ASP A 314 -7.58 4.63 -10.44
C ASP A 314 -8.03 3.25 -10.97
N LEU A 315 -7.54 2.16 -10.39
CA LEU A 315 -7.95 0.79 -10.68
C LEU A 315 -8.23 0.04 -9.37
N LEU A 316 -9.24 -0.84 -9.36
CA LEU A 316 -9.55 -1.72 -8.23
C LEU A 316 -9.43 -3.18 -8.66
N CYS A 317 -8.71 -3.99 -7.89
CA CYS A 317 -8.47 -5.41 -8.16
C CYS A 317 -8.60 -6.22 -6.87
N ILE A 318 -9.40 -7.29 -6.88
CA ILE A 318 -9.54 -8.22 -5.75
C ILE A 318 -9.42 -9.67 -6.23
N PRO A 319 -8.23 -10.12 -6.64
CA PRO A 319 -8.04 -11.43 -7.26
C PRO A 319 -8.38 -12.61 -6.32
N ASP A 320 -8.23 -12.43 -5.02
CA ASP A 320 -8.46 -13.48 -4.02
C ASP A 320 -9.92 -13.84 -3.79
N LEU A 321 -10.88 -13.09 -4.34
CA LEU A 321 -12.28 -13.50 -4.35
C LEU A 321 -12.44 -14.89 -4.99
N MET A 322 -11.67 -15.14 -6.05
CA MET A 322 -11.71 -16.40 -6.78
C MET A 322 -11.06 -17.54 -5.99
N TRP A 323 -10.05 -17.24 -5.19
CA TRP A 323 -9.48 -18.22 -4.26
C TRP A 323 -10.44 -18.54 -3.11
N CYS A 324 -11.09 -17.51 -2.55
CA CYS A 324 -12.03 -17.68 -1.44
C CYS A 324 -13.22 -18.60 -1.83
N LEU A 325 -13.62 -18.57 -3.09
CA LEU A 325 -14.72 -19.41 -3.59
C LEU A 325 -14.34 -20.89 -3.47
N GLY A 326 -15.03 -21.58 -2.58
CA GLY A 326 -14.79 -23.00 -2.30
C GLY A 326 -13.69 -23.30 -1.26
N HIS A 327 -12.88 -22.32 -0.85
CA HIS A 327 -11.83 -22.51 0.17
C HIS A 327 -12.19 -21.90 1.52
N THR A 328 -13.13 -20.95 1.57
CA THR A 328 -13.52 -20.30 2.83
C THR A 328 -14.98 -20.55 3.17
N MET A 329 -15.29 -20.54 4.46
CA MET A 329 -16.68 -20.77 4.92
C MET A 329 -17.65 -19.67 4.51
N GLY A 330 -17.17 -18.47 4.24
CA GLY A 330 -17.98 -17.32 3.86
C GLY A 330 -18.25 -17.20 2.36
N PHE A 331 -17.53 -17.94 1.51
CA PHE A 331 -17.67 -17.91 0.05
C PHE A 331 -18.10 -19.26 -0.51
N ARG A 332 -19.32 -19.68 -0.16
CA ARG A 332 -19.87 -20.99 -0.55
C ARG A 332 -20.45 -21.01 -1.96
N THR A 333 -20.81 -19.88 -2.49
CA THR A 333 -21.45 -19.73 -3.80
C THR A 333 -20.90 -18.50 -4.52
N GLU A 334 -21.02 -18.48 -5.82
CA GLU A 334 -20.65 -17.34 -6.69
C GLU A 334 -21.34 -16.04 -6.30
N LYS A 335 -22.53 -16.09 -5.73
CA LYS A 335 -23.24 -14.90 -5.23
C LYS A 335 -22.45 -14.09 -4.19
N HIS A 336 -21.58 -14.75 -3.42
CA HIS A 336 -20.73 -14.05 -2.46
C HIS A 336 -19.61 -13.27 -3.16
N VAL A 337 -19.14 -13.75 -4.31
CA VAL A 337 -18.20 -13.04 -5.19
C VAL A 337 -18.91 -11.85 -5.85
N GLU A 338 -20.11 -12.08 -6.40
CA GLU A 338 -20.96 -11.05 -7.02
C GLU A 338 -21.17 -9.87 -6.07
N ILE A 339 -21.52 -10.12 -4.81
CA ILE A 339 -21.74 -9.08 -3.79
C ILE A 339 -20.51 -8.16 -3.65
N VAL A 340 -19.31 -8.75 -3.59
CA VAL A 340 -18.07 -7.95 -3.45
C VAL A 340 -17.77 -7.20 -4.75
N GLN A 341 -17.96 -7.83 -5.91
CA GLN A 341 -17.76 -7.18 -7.21
C GLN A 341 -18.75 -6.03 -7.44
N HIS A 342 -20.01 -6.17 -7.01
CA HIS A 342 -20.97 -5.06 -7.01
C HIS A 342 -20.50 -3.89 -6.14
N GLU A 343 -19.92 -4.16 -4.98
CA GLU A 343 -19.36 -3.08 -4.14
C GLU A 343 -18.10 -2.45 -4.76
N MET A 344 -17.27 -3.22 -5.47
CA MET A 344 -16.15 -2.66 -6.24
C MET A 344 -16.63 -1.65 -7.28
N VAL A 345 -17.64 -2.03 -8.08
CA VAL A 345 -18.26 -1.16 -9.08
C VAL A 345 -18.94 0.04 -8.39
N GLY A 346 -19.72 -0.21 -7.35
CA GLY A 346 -20.42 0.82 -6.60
C GLY A 346 -19.48 1.84 -5.95
N GLN A 347 -18.32 1.41 -5.43
CA GLN A 347 -17.30 2.35 -4.96
C GLN A 347 -16.73 3.19 -6.11
N ALA A 348 -16.44 2.58 -7.26
CA ALA A 348 -15.93 3.29 -8.41
C ALA A 348 -16.94 4.33 -8.94
N GLU A 349 -18.24 4.02 -8.92
CA GLU A 349 -19.33 4.95 -9.27
C GLU A 349 -19.46 6.12 -8.28
N ARG A 350 -19.33 5.85 -6.98
CA ARG A 350 -19.36 6.91 -5.96
C ARG A 350 -18.15 7.83 -6.06
N CYS A 351 -16.96 7.26 -6.23
CA CYS A 351 -15.70 8.02 -6.31
C CYS A 351 -15.56 8.76 -7.65
N ARG A 352 -16.03 8.17 -8.76
CA ARG A 352 -15.93 8.67 -10.15
C ARG A 352 -14.50 8.91 -10.65
N ASP A 353 -13.51 8.34 -9.99
CA ASP A 353 -12.10 8.57 -10.24
C ASP A 353 -11.31 7.28 -10.54
N ARG A 354 -12.01 6.14 -10.60
CA ARG A 354 -11.41 4.80 -10.76
C ARG A 354 -12.31 3.84 -11.52
N ILE A 355 -11.76 2.68 -11.94
CA ILE A 355 -12.48 1.59 -12.60
C ILE A 355 -12.19 0.28 -11.85
N ALA A 356 -13.21 -0.57 -11.70
CA ALA A 356 -13.09 -1.92 -11.16
C ALA A 356 -12.72 -2.90 -12.29
N ILE A 357 -11.67 -3.69 -12.10
CA ILE A 357 -11.30 -4.81 -12.97
C ILE A 357 -11.90 -6.07 -12.38
N LEU A 358 -12.85 -6.67 -13.08
CA LEU A 358 -13.61 -7.83 -12.64
C LEU A 358 -13.11 -9.09 -13.33
N GLU A 359 -13.34 -10.21 -12.68
CA GLU A 359 -12.91 -11.54 -13.06
C GLU A 359 -14.06 -12.53 -12.86
N LEU A 360 -13.93 -13.69 -13.50
CA LEU A 360 -14.87 -14.81 -13.34
C LEU A 360 -14.24 -15.95 -12.53
N PRO A 361 -15.05 -16.87 -11.95
CA PRO A 361 -14.54 -18.11 -11.38
C PRO A 361 -13.68 -18.91 -12.37
N GLU A 362 -12.68 -19.64 -11.87
CA GLU A 362 -11.67 -20.34 -12.70
C GLU A 362 -12.29 -21.30 -13.74
N LYS A 363 -13.36 -21.99 -13.37
CA LYS A 363 -13.99 -23.01 -14.20
C LYS A 363 -15.06 -22.46 -15.15
N SER A 364 -15.21 -21.14 -15.25
CA SER A 364 -16.18 -20.50 -16.12
C SER A 364 -15.85 -20.76 -17.58
N ASP A 365 -16.87 -21.05 -18.36
CA ASP A 365 -16.78 -21.14 -19.80
C ASP A 365 -17.23 -19.84 -20.48
N TYR A 366 -17.28 -19.86 -21.80
CA TYR A 366 -17.73 -18.76 -22.63
C TYR A 366 -19.16 -18.30 -22.29
N LYS A 367 -20.08 -19.25 -22.01
CA LYS A 367 -21.48 -18.93 -21.69
C LYS A 367 -21.60 -18.33 -20.30
N ASP A 368 -20.81 -18.83 -19.36
CA ASP A 368 -20.72 -18.27 -18.01
C ASP A 368 -20.22 -16.82 -18.05
N ALA A 369 -19.25 -16.53 -18.93
CA ALA A 369 -18.73 -15.16 -19.10
C ALA A 369 -19.83 -14.20 -19.59
N LEU A 370 -20.65 -14.62 -20.55
CA LEU A 370 -21.80 -13.84 -21.01
C LEU A 370 -22.86 -13.69 -19.89
N GLY A 371 -23.16 -14.78 -19.16
CA GLY A 371 -24.06 -14.75 -18.02
C GLY A 371 -23.59 -13.78 -16.93
N TRP A 372 -22.31 -13.83 -16.56
CA TRP A 372 -21.71 -12.95 -15.56
C TRP A 372 -21.77 -11.48 -15.97
N ARG A 373 -21.53 -11.22 -17.26
CA ARG A 373 -21.65 -9.86 -17.84
C ARG A 373 -23.03 -9.24 -17.58
N THR A 374 -24.11 -10.03 -17.63
CA THR A 374 -25.47 -9.51 -17.45
C THR A 374 -25.78 -9.04 -16.03
N LEU A 375 -24.96 -9.41 -15.06
CA LEU A 375 -25.11 -8.97 -13.66
C LEU A 375 -24.77 -7.48 -13.45
N PHE A 376 -24.06 -6.86 -14.41
CA PHE A 376 -23.53 -5.52 -14.27
C PHE A 376 -23.93 -4.64 -15.47
N ASP A 377 -24.26 -3.39 -15.20
CA ASP A 377 -24.39 -2.33 -16.21
C ASP A 377 -23.77 -1.05 -15.65
N SER A 378 -22.47 -0.86 -15.92
CA SER A 378 -21.73 0.28 -15.40
C SER A 378 -20.51 0.60 -16.29
N SER A 379 -20.25 1.87 -16.49
CA SER A 379 -19.03 2.32 -17.16
C SER A 379 -17.79 2.27 -16.24
N TYR A 380 -17.99 2.01 -14.96
CA TYR A 380 -16.92 1.94 -13.96
C TYR A 380 -16.44 0.51 -13.68
N GLY A 381 -16.89 -0.47 -14.46
CA GLY A 381 -16.43 -1.85 -14.43
C GLY A 381 -15.89 -2.34 -15.77
N ALA A 382 -14.94 -3.23 -15.76
CA ALA A 382 -14.42 -3.92 -16.93
C ALA A 382 -14.16 -5.40 -16.59
N LEU A 383 -14.74 -6.32 -17.37
CA LEU A 383 -14.65 -7.76 -17.18
C LEU A 383 -13.65 -8.36 -18.16
N TYR A 384 -12.74 -9.20 -17.67
CA TYR A 384 -11.71 -9.88 -18.46
C TYR A 384 -11.83 -11.40 -18.36
N PHE A 385 -11.64 -12.09 -19.48
CA PHE A 385 -11.73 -13.54 -19.63
C PHE A 385 -10.83 -14.01 -20.79
N PRO A 386 -10.22 -15.21 -20.75
CA PRO A 386 -10.15 -16.18 -19.64
C PRO A 386 -9.02 -15.90 -18.63
N TRP A 387 -8.79 -16.85 -17.72
CA TRP A 387 -7.65 -16.85 -16.82
C TRP A 387 -6.33 -17.07 -17.54
N LEU A 388 -5.24 -16.68 -16.89
CA LEU A 388 -3.87 -16.80 -17.40
C LEU A 388 -3.17 -18.01 -16.78
N GLU A 389 -2.29 -18.65 -17.53
CA GLU A 389 -1.38 -19.67 -17.01
C GLU A 389 0.03 -19.07 -16.91
N ILE A 390 0.57 -19.06 -15.70
CA ILE A 390 1.92 -18.57 -15.38
C ILE A 390 2.79 -19.72 -14.92
N GLU A 391 4.09 -19.65 -15.13
CA GLU A 391 5.06 -20.56 -14.53
C GLU A 391 5.64 -19.96 -13.27
N ARG A 392 5.54 -20.70 -12.18
CA ARG A 392 6.11 -20.33 -10.90
C ARG A 392 6.81 -21.53 -10.28
N ASP A 393 8.11 -21.36 -9.99
CA ASP A 393 8.94 -22.43 -9.41
C ASP A 393 8.88 -23.76 -10.17
N GLY A 394 8.76 -23.69 -11.52
CA GLY A 394 8.64 -24.85 -12.39
C GLY A 394 7.26 -25.51 -12.43
N VAL A 395 6.24 -24.89 -11.81
CA VAL A 395 4.85 -25.36 -11.80
C VAL A 395 3.97 -24.37 -12.55
N LEU A 396 3.11 -24.89 -13.42
CA LEU A 396 2.06 -24.08 -14.06
C LEU A 396 0.94 -23.79 -13.07
N GLN A 397 0.65 -22.51 -12.90
CA GLN A 397 -0.42 -22.04 -12.04
C GLN A 397 -1.39 -21.18 -12.86
N ARG A 398 -2.70 -21.40 -12.65
CA ARG A 398 -3.74 -20.52 -13.19
C ARG A 398 -3.99 -19.35 -12.26
N VAL A 399 -4.03 -18.15 -12.84
CA VAL A 399 -4.24 -16.92 -12.11
C VAL A 399 -5.26 -16.03 -12.81
N PRO A 400 -6.06 -15.26 -12.04
CA PRO A 400 -6.98 -14.30 -12.63
C PRO A 400 -6.22 -13.17 -13.34
N PRO A 401 -6.79 -12.57 -14.40
CA PRO A 401 -6.07 -11.64 -15.27
C PRO A 401 -5.88 -10.23 -14.69
N SER A 402 -6.62 -9.82 -13.64
CA SER A 402 -6.70 -8.43 -13.18
C SER A 402 -5.36 -7.77 -12.90
N GLY A 403 -4.42 -8.49 -12.27
CA GLY A 403 -3.11 -7.94 -11.95
C GLY A 403 -2.29 -7.63 -13.20
N HIS A 404 -2.24 -8.57 -14.15
CA HIS A 404 -1.53 -8.40 -15.42
C HIS A 404 -2.16 -7.29 -16.26
N VAL A 405 -3.49 -7.25 -16.33
CA VAL A 405 -4.24 -6.20 -17.03
C VAL A 405 -3.98 -4.83 -16.42
N ALA A 406 -3.98 -4.70 -15.10
CA ALA A 406 -3.64 -3.46 -14.42
C ALA A 406 -2.22 -2.98 -14.79
N GLY A 407 -1.26 -3.92 -14.91
CA GLY A 407 0.09 -3.62 -15.38
C GLY A 407 0.13 -3.12 -16.83
N ILE A 408 -0.64 -3.75 -17.72
CA ILE A 408 -0.77 -3.32 -19.12
C ILE A 408 -1.40 -1.91 -19.18
N ILE A 409 -2.41 -1.63 -18.40
CA ILE A 409 -3.01 -0.31 -18.30
C ILE A 409 -1.96 0.71 -17.87
N SER A 410 -1.18 0.41 -16.82
CA SER A 410 -0.11 1.29 -16.33
C SER A 410 0.95 1.54 -17.41
N ARG A 411 1.38 0.51 -18.14
CA ARG A 411 2.33 0.63 -19.24
C ARG A 411 1.77 1.47 -20.40
N THR A 412 0.53 1.23 -20.81
CA THR A 412 -0.11 1.98 -21.89
C THR A 412 -0.22 3.46 -21.53
N ASP A 413 -0.54 3.76 -20.28
CA ASP A 413 -0.63 5.12 -19.78
C ASP A 413 0.73 5.85 -19.79
N GLU A 414 1.79 5.15 -19.43
CA GLU A 414 3.15 5.69 -19.42
C GLU A 414 3.68 5.94 -20.84
N GLU A 415 3.42 5.00 -21.76
CA GLU A 415 3.93 5.06 -23.12
C GLU A 415 3.14 6.03 -24.03
N ILE A 416 1.81 6.14 -23.82
CA ILE A 416 0.92 6.87 -24.74
C ILE A 416 0.01 7.84 -23.96
N GLY A 417 -0.55 7.41 -22.83
CA GLY A 417 -1.50 8.18 -22.02
C GLY A 417 -2.82 7.44 -21.79
N ALA A 418 -3.57 7.88 -20.78
CA ALA A 418 -4.84 7.24 -20.36
C ALA A 418 -5.96 7.26 -21.44
N HIS A 419 -5.77 8.05 -22.50
CA HIS A 419 -6.68 8.08 -23.65
C HIS A 419 -6.46 6.92 -24.63
N ALA A 420 -5.35 6.21 -24.53
CA ALA A 420 -5.10 5.04 -25.35
C ALA A 420 -5.85 3.81 -24.82
N PRO A 421 -6.48 3.00 -25.68
CA PRO A 421 -7.13 1.77 -25.25
C PRO A 421 -6.08 0.73 -24.82
N PRO A 422 -6.22 0.09 -23.63
CA PRO A 422 -5.29 -0.96 -23.17
C PRO A 422 -5.57 -2.29 -23.87
N ALA A 423 -5.61 -2.29 -25.17
CA ALA A 423 -5.91 -3.45 -26.02
C ALA A 423 -4.83 -3.66 -27.07
N ASN A 424 -4.77 -4.86 -27.63
CA ASN A 424 -3.72 -5.32 -28.56
C ASN A 424 -2.30 -5.21 -27.94
N GLN A 425 -2.22 -5.28 -26.62
CA GLN A 425 -0.98 -5.27 -25.85
C GLN A 425 -0.60 -6.70 -25.46
N ASP A 426 0.70 -7.01 -25.49
CA ASP A 426 1.25 -8.28 -25.04
C ASP A 426 1.21 -8.41 -23.51
N ILE A 427 0.87 -9.59 -23.02
CA ILE A 427 0.89 -9.91 -21.60
C ILE A 427 2.23 -10.61 -21.31
N ARG A 428 3.05 -9.98 -20.48
CA ARG A 428 4.37 -10.52 -20.09
C ARG A 428 4.23 -11.46 -18.90
N GLY A 429 5.08 -12.50 -18.84
CA GLY A 429 5.12 -13.44 -17.73
C GLY A 429 4.01 -14.50 -17.75
N VAL A 430 3.34 -14.66 -18.89
CA VAL A 430 2.26 -15.64 -19.11
C VAL A 430 2.70 -16.66 -20.15
N VAL A 431 2.44 -17.92 -19.88
CA VAL A 431 2.78 -19.05 -20.76
C VAL A 431 1.61 -19.40 -21.69
N ASP A 432 0.39 -19.45 -21.14
CA ASP A 432 -0.83 -19.74 -21.90
C ASP A 432 -2.07 -19.14 -21.20
N VAL A 433 -3.24 -19.41 -21.77
CA VAL A 433 -4.54 -19.07 -21.21
C VAL A 433 -5.29 -20.34 -20.82
N SER A 434 -6.11 -20.26 -19.78
CA SER A 434 -6.87 -21.42 -19.27
C SER A 434 -7.86 -22.00 -20.29
N GLN A 435 -8.31 -21.16 -21.23
CA GLN A 435 -9.22 -21.55 -22.31
C GLN A 435 -8.88 -20.79 -23.59
N PRO A 436 -8.40 -21.46 -24.64
CA PRO A 436 -8.13 -20.82 -25.93
C PRO A 436 -9.45 -20.38 -26.60
N LEU A 437 -9.49 -19.13 -27.02
CA LEU A 437 -10.64 -18.54 -27.70
C LEU A 437 -10.38 -18.45 -29.22
N SER A 438 -11.36 -18.86 -30.01
CA SER A 438 -11.33 -18.60 -31.46
C SER A 438 -11.50 -17.10 -31.75
N PRO A 439 -11.15 -16.62 -32.96
CA PRO A 439 -11.43 -15.23 -33.37
C PRO A 439 -12.91 -14.87 -33.26
N ASP A 440 -13.80 -15.80 -33.58
CA ASP A 440 -15.24 -15.58 -33.55
C ASP A 440 -15.78 -15.51 -32.11
N ASP A 441 -15.31 -16.41 -31.23
CA ASP A 441 -15.66 -16.37 -29.79
C ASP A 441 -15.22 -15.04 -29.16
N ALA A 442 -13.98 -14.62 -29.42
CA ALA A 442 -13.48 -13.35 -28.94
C ALA A 442 -14.24 -12.14 -29.49
N GLY A 443 -14.69 -12.23 -30.76
CA GLY A 443 -15.56 -11.22 -31.38
C GLY A 443 -16.92 -11.11 -30.70
N MET A 444 -17.57 -12.24 -30.41
CA MET A 444 -18.84 -12.27 -29.68
C MET A 444 -18.71 -11.75 -28.25
N LEU A 445 -17.68 -12.21 -27.51
CA LEU A 445 -17.40 -11.70 -26.17
C LEU A 445 -17.19 -10.18 -26.17
N ASN A 446 -16.40 -9.67 -27.11
CA ASN A 446 -16.21 -8.22 -27.24
C ASN A 446 -17.52 -7.50 -27.58
N GLY A 447 -18.37 -8.11 -28.43
CA GLY A 447 -19.71 -7.59 -28.74
C GLY A 447 -20.52 -7.33 -27.47
N ASP A 448 -20.48 -8.25 -26.53
CA ASP A 448 -21.19 -8.23 -25.25
C ASP A 448 -20.37 -7.59 -24.10
N CYS A 449 -19.34 -6.82 -24.42
CA CYS A 449 -18.52 -6.09 -23.44
C CYS A 449 -17.72 -6.97 -22.46
N VAL A 450 -17.32 -8.15 -22.87
CA VAL A 450 -16.32 -8.98 -22.18
C VAL A 450 -14.98 -8.86 -22.91
N ASN A 451 -13.94 -8.43 -22.21
CA ASN A 451 -12.62 -8.22 -22.78
C ASN A 451 -11.86 -9.54 -22.84
N ALA A 452 -11.67 -10.05 -24.05
CA ALA A 452 -11.01 -11.32 -24.27
C ALA A 452 -9.48 -11.22 -24.10
N VAL A 453 -8.89 -12.28 -23.54
CA VAL A 453 -7.43 -12.52 -23.58
C VAL A 453 -7.20 -13.74 -24.45
N ARG A 454 -6.32 -13.63 -25.44
CA ARG A 454 -6.11 -14.73 -26.39
C ARG A 454 -4.69 -14.83 -26.91
N PRO A 455 -4.22 -16.04 -27.21
CA PRO A 455 -2.98 -16.24 -27.94
C PRO A 455 -3.13 -15.78 -29.39
N MET A 456 -2.11 -15.16 -29.93
CA MET A 456 -2.03 -14.73 -31.32
C MET A 456 -0.79 -15.33 -31.98
N ASN A 457 -0.95 -15.94 -33.17
CA ASN A 457 0.14 -16.51 -33.91
C ASN A 457 1.28 -15.51 -34.13
N ALA A 458 2.49 -15.89 -33.70
CA ALA A 458 3.72 -15.10 -33.78
C ALA A 458 3.69 -13.74 -33.00
N ARG A 459 2.66 -13.46 -32.18
CA ARG A 459 2.52 -12.18 -31.45
C ARG A 459 2.30 -12.35 -29.94
N GLY A 460 2.36 -13.59 -29.43
CA GLY A 460 2.15 -13.89 -28.01
C GLY A 460 0.70 -13.78 -27.55
N ILE A 461 0.51 -13.79 -26.24
CA ILE A 461 -0.81 -13.66 -25.60
C ILE A 461 -1.13 -12.17 -25.44
N ARG A 462 -2.34 -11.77 -25.86
CA ARG A 462 -2.73 -10.36 -25.90
C ARG A 462 -4.10 -10.11 -25.30
N VAL A 463 -4.23 -8.95 -24.70
CA VAL A 463 -5.55 -8.37 -24.38
C VAL A 463 -6.22 -7.95 -25.69
N TRP A 464 -7.43 -8.47 -25.94
CA TRP A 464 -8.17 -8.26 -27.18
C TRP A 464 -9.57 -7.68 -26.92
N GLY A 465 -9.61 -6.58 -26.18
CA GLY A 465 -10.82 -5.82 -25.85
C GLY A 465 -10.48 -4.65 -24.92
N ALA A 466 -11.27 -3.58 -25.03
CA ALA A 466 -11.15 -2.37 -24.19
C ALA A 466 -12.51 -1.77 -23.90
N ARG A 467 -13.49 -2.61 -23.52
CA ARG A 467 -14.86 -2.18 -23.25
C ARG A 467 -15.17 -2.22 -21.76
N THR A 468 -15.93 -1.24 -21.31
CA THR A 468 -16.57 -1.22 -19.99
C THR A 468 -17.81 -2.12 -20.00
N LEU A 469 -18.40 -2.32 -18.83
CA LEU A 469 -19.66 -3.06 -18.67
C LEU A 469 -20.90 -2.19 -18.99
N SER A 470 -20.75 -1.02 -19.62
CA SER A 470 -21.87 -0.11 -19.90
C SER A 470 -22.67 -0.51 -21.14
N SER A 471 -23.98 -0.46 -21.02
CA SER A 471 -24.91 -0.53 -22.14
C SER A 471 -24.95 0.80 -22.94
N ASP A 472 -24.52 1.92 -22.34
CA ASP A 472 -24.44 3.23 -23.02
C ASP A 472 -23.30 3.25 -24.05
N PRO A 473 -23.60 3.42 -25.36
CA PRO A 473 -22.58 3.52 -26.40
C PRO A 473 -21.58 4.66 -26.21
N MET A 474 -21.94 5.72 -25.46
CA MET A 474 -21.06 6.85 -25.20
C MET A 474 -19.96 6.51 -24.20
N LEU A 475 -20.23 5.63 -23.24
CA LEU A 475 -19.35 5.25 -22.13
C LEU A 475 -18.83 3.81 -22.26
N ARG A 476 -19.01 3.20 -23.43
CA ARG A 476 -18.64 1.79 -23.69
C ARG A 476 -17.14 1.50 -23.60
N TYR A 477 -16.29 2.48 -23.85
CA TYR A 477 -14.83 2.25 -23.95
C TYR A 477 -14.09 2.61 -22.66
N ILE A 478 -13.17 1.73 -22.25
CA ILE A 478 -12.37 1.91 -21.04
C ILE A 478 -11.54 3.20 -21.09
N ASN A 479 -10.90 3.50 -22.22
CA ASN A 479 -10.10 4.71 -22.37
C ASN A 479 -10.94 5.99 -22.24
N VAL A 480 -12.18 6.00 -22.77
CA VAL A 480 -13.11 7.14 -22.61
C VAL A 480 -13.42 7.35 -21.13
N GLN A 481 -13.83 6.30 -20.43
CA GLN A 481 -14.15 6.39 -19.01
C GLN A 481 -12.94 6.79 -18.17
N ARG A 482 -11.74 6.28 -18.51
CA ARG A 482 -10.51 6.62 -17.80
C ARG A 482 -10.08 8.06 -18.01
N VAL A 483 -10.24 8.62 -19.21
CA VAL A 483 -10.05 10.06 -19.46
C VAL A 483 -10.96 10.88 -18.56
N LEU A 484 -12.27 10.56 -18.50
CA LEU A 484 -13.21 11.27 -17.63
C LEU A 484 -12.82 11.16 -16.15
N ALA A 485 -12.48 9.97 -15.69
CA ALA A 485 -12.01 9.75 -14.31
C ALA A 485 -10.73 10.56 -14.00
N THR A 486 -9.79 10.61 -14.94
CA THR A 486 -8.53 11.37 -14.79
C THR A 486 -8.80 12.89 -14.73
N LEU A 487 -9.73 13.40 -15.54
CA LEU A 487 -10.17 14.80 -15.46
C LEU A 487 -10.78 15.12 -14.09
N VAL A 488 -11.67 14.26 -13.58
CA VAL A 488 -12.25 14.43 -12.24
C VAL A 488 -11.17 14.50 -11.16
N ARG A 489 -10.14 13.63 -11.23
CA ARG A 489 -9.02 13.63 -10.28
C ARG A 489 -8.20 14.91 -10.37
N ALA A 490 -7.86 15.35 -11.60
CA ALA A 490 -7.12 16.59 -11.84
C ALA A 490 -7.85 17.80 -11.27
N LEU A 491 -9.12 17.96 -11.63
CA LEU A 491 -9.95 19.08 -11.17
C LEU A 491 -10.13 19.07 -9.64
N ARG A 492 -10.41 17.90 -9.05
CA ARG A 492 -10.55 17.75 -7.59
C ARG A 492 -9.27 18.13 -6.84
N ARG A 493 -8.10 17.76 -7.36
CA ARG A 493 -6.80 18.07 -6.73
C ARG A 493 -6.42 19.55 -6.87
N ASP A 494 -6.54 20.09 -8.08
CA ASP A 494 -5.90 21.36 -8.43
C ASP A 494 -6.86 22.57 -8.27
N LEU A 495 -8.19 22.35 -8.13
CA LEU A 495 -9.15 23.42 -7.88
C LEU A 495 -9.51 23.60 -6.38
N GLN A 496 -8.80 22.96 -5.46
CA GLN A 496 -9.07 23.12 -4.02
C GLN A 496 -8.90 24.56 -3.52
N TRP A 497 -8.09 25.37 -4.20
CA TRP A 497 -7.92 26.78 -3.87
C TRP A 497 -9.18 27.61 -4.05
N VAL A 498 -10.16 27.16 -4.87
CA VAL A 498 -11.45 27.83 -5.09
C VAL A 498 -12.33 27.82 -3.83
N VAL A 499 -12.11 26.84 -2.96
CA VAL A 499 -12.86 26.70 -1.72
C VAL A 499 -12.58 27.89 -0.81
N PHE A 500 -13.64 28.55 -0.36
CA PHE A 500 -13.63 29.79 0.44
C PHE A 500 -13.25 31.07 -0.33
N GLU A 501 -13.04 31.02 -1.66
CA GLU A 501 -12.93 32.25 -2.44
C GLU A 501 -14.32 32.91 -2.65
N PRO A 502 -14.39 34.24 -2.76
CA PRO A 502 -15.67 34.94 -3.02
C PRO A 502 -16.32 34.48 -4.34
N ASN A 503 -17.57 34.06 -4.28
CA ASN A 503 -18.33 33.58 -5.46
C ASN A 503 -18.82 34.76 -6.33
N VAL A 504 -17.91 35.31 -7.12
CA VAL A 504 -18.14 36.50 -7.98
C VAL A 504 -17.69 36.22 -9.42
N PRO A 505 -18.17 36.98 -10.41
CA PRO A 505 -17.81 36.78 -11.82
C PRO A 505 -16.30 36.80 -12.13
N ALA A 506 -15.49 37.47 -11.29
CA ALA A 506 -14.03 37.46 -11.43
C ALA A 506 -13.46 36.06 -11.19
N LEU A 507 -13.95 35.33 -10.16
CA LEU A 507 -13.56 33.97 -9.87
C LEU A 507 -13.93 33.03 -11.03
N TRP A 508 -15.14 33.14 -11.56
CA TRP A 508 -15.61 32.30 -12.67
C TRP A 508 -14.73 32.43 -13.92
N LYS A 509 -14.30 33.66 -14.25
CA LYS A 509 -13.37 33.92 -15.37
C LYS A 509 -12.01 33.23 -15.16
N ILE A 510 -11.50 33.24 -13.95
CA ILE A 510 -10.22 32.58 -13.62
C ILE A 510 -10.37 31.07 -13.77
N ILE A 511 -11.41 30.46 -13.19
CA ILE A 511 -11.69 29.02 -13.29
C ILE A 511 -11.85 28.62 -14.76
N THR A 512 -12.67 29.34 -15.54
CA THR A 512 -12.88 29.08 -16.97
C THR A 512 -11.55 29.12 -17.72
N ARG A 513 -10.74 30.16 -17.52
CA ARG A 513 -9.43 30.32 -18.17
C ARG A 513 -8.52 29.13 -17.86
N ASP A 514 -8.40 28.77 -16.58
CA ASP A 514 -7.44 27.75 -16.14
C ASP A 514 -7.83 26.37 -16.66
N ILE A 515 -9.13 26.03 -16.59
CA ILE A 515 -9.65 24.77 -17.15
C ILE A 515 -9.51 24.76 -18.68
N THR A 516 -9.81 25.88 -19.37
CA THR A 516 -9.67 25.97 -20.84
C THR A 516 -8.21 25.77 -21.26
N LEU A 517 -7.25 26.37 -20.57
CA LEU A 517 -5.82 26.16 -20.84
C LEU A 517 -5.41 24.70 -20.66
N PHE A 518 -5.85 24.08 -19.59
CA PHE A 518 -5.59 22.67 -19.32
C PHE A 518 -6.19 21.76 -20.40
N LEU A 519 -7.46 21.92 -20.73
CA LEU A 519 -8.13 21.10 -21.76
C LEU A 519 -7.55 21.36 -23.15
N THR A 520 -7.11 22.59 -23.46
CA THR A 520 -6.40 22.89 -24.71
C THR A 520 -5.09 22.10 -24.81
N GLN A 521 -4.36 21.97 -23.70
CA GLN A 521 -3.14 21.14 -23.69
C GLN A 521 -3.47 19.67 -23.95
N LEU A 522 -4.50 19.13 -23.27
CA LEU A 522 -4.92 17.73 -23.46
C LEU A 522 -5.41 17.44 -24.90
N TRP A 523 -6.07 18.43 -25.52
CA TRP A 523 -6.47 18.33 -26.93
C TRP A 523 -5.23 18.29 -27.85
N ARG A 524 -4.21 19.12 -27.61
CA ARG A 524 -2.95 19.09 -28.36
C ARG A 524 -2.20 17.76 -28.19
N ASP A 525 -2.30 17.15 -27.01
CA ASP A 525 -1.74 15.84 -26.70
C ASP A 525 -2.57 14.68 -27.30
N GLY A 526 -3.65 14.99 -28.05
CA GLY A 526 -4.44 14.01 -28.80
C GLY A 526 -5.51 13.27 -27.97
N MET A 527 -5.83 13.75 -26.77
CA MET A 527 -6.84 13.08 -25.92
C MET A 527 -8.28 13.30 -26.37
N PHE A 528 -8.54 14.37 -27.11
CA PHE A 528 -9.88 14.75 -27.58
C PHE A 528 -9.96 14.77 -29.10
N ARG A 529 -11.16 14.46 -29.62
CA ARG A 529 -11.51 14.58 -31.04
C ARG A 529 -11.91 16.01 -31.33
N GLY A 530 -11.64 16.48 -32.53
CA GLY A 530 -12.01 17.80 -33.05
C GLY A 530 -10.85 18.45 -33.76
N ASN A 531 -11.15 19.20 -34.81
CA ASN A 531 -10.12 19.93 -35.57
C ASN A 531 -9.73 21.25 -34.87
N THR A 532 -10.65 21.77 -34.07
CA THR A 532 -10.46 22.97 -33.27
C THR A 532 -10.74 22.69 -31.79
N PRO A 533 -10.24 23.48 -30.85
CA PRO A 533 -10.57 23.33 -29.43
C PRO A 533 -12.07 23.37 -29.15
N GLU A 534 -12.82 24.22 -29.90
CA GLU A 534 -14.27 24.40 -29.75
C GLU A 534 -15.07 23.14 -30.16
N ASP A 535 -14.52 22.33 -31.08
CA ASP A 535 -15.10 21.04 -31.45
C ASP A 535 -14.80 19.94 -30.41
N ALA A 536 -13.71 20.12 -29.67
CA ALA A 536 -13.15 19.12 -28.75
C ALA A 536 -13.71 19.23 -27.34
N PHE A 537 -13.93 20.45 -26.85
CA PHE A 537 -14.44 20.67 -25.50
C PHE A 537 -15.10 22.06 -25.35
N TYR A 538 -15.88 22.21 -24.28
CA TYR A 538 -16.35 23.51 -23.81
C TYR A 538 -16.26 23.61 -22.28
N VAL A 539 -16.12 24.84 -21.77
CA VAL A 539 -16.13 25.16 -20.36
C VAL A 539 -17.09 26.32 -20.12
N LYS A 540 -18.10 26.11 -19.30
CA LYS A 540 -19.11 27.11 -18.98
C LYS A 540 -19.15 27.34 -17.47
N CYS A 541 -18.77 28.54 -17.05
CA CYS A 541 -18.87 29.02 -15.69
C CYS A 541 -19.24 30.54 -15.76
N ASN A 542 -20.52 30.80 -15.74
CA ASN A 542 -21.07 32.16 -15.93
C ASN A 542 -22.34 32.34 -15.08
N ALA A 543 -23.09 33.41 -15.32
CA ALA A 543 -24.35 33.70 -14.60
C ALA A 543 -25.46 32.68 -14.86
N GLU A 544 -25.43 31.95 -15.99
CA GLU A 544 -26.43 30.90 -16.29
C GLU A 544 -26.18 29.65 -15.45
N THR A 545 -24.90 29.26 -15.23
CA THR A 545 -24.53 28.09 -14.39
C THR A 545 -24.48 28.45 -12.90
N ASN A 546 -24.33 29.74 -12.56
CA ASN A 546 -24.23 30.24 -11.18
C ASN A 546 -25.34 31.29 -10.93
N SER A 547 -26.59 30.82 -10.89
CA SER A 547 -27.74 31.62 -10.53
C SER A 547 -27.60 32.22 -9.12
N GLU A 548 -28.48 33.14 -8.76
CA GLU A 548 -28.50 33.74 -7.43
C GLU A 548 -28.72 32.67 -6.34
N GLU A 549 -29.58 31.69 -6.62
CA GLU A 549 -29.82 30.54 -5.72
C GLU A 549 -28.55 29.68 -5.49
N GLU A 550 -27.77 29.39 -6.55
CA GLU A 550 -26.51 28.63 -6.42
C GLU A 550 -25.47 29.40 -5.63
N ARG A 551 -25.40 30.72 -5.83
CA ARG A 551 -24.47 31.59 -5.08
C ARG A 551 -24.84 31.68 -3.61
N ASP A 552 -26.14 31.84 -3.31
CA ASP A 552 -26.63 31.89 -1.94
C ASP A 552 -26.45 30.56 -1.19
N ALA A 553 -26.52 29.45 -1.94
CA ALA A 553 -26.22 28.13 -1.42
C ALA A 553 -24.69 27.88 -1.27
N GLY A 554 -23.84 28.87 -1.59
CA GLY A 554 -22.38 28.76 -1.49
C GLY A 554 -21.74 27.84 -2.54
N ARG A 555 -22.42 27.58 -3.66
CA ARG A 555 -21.95 26.69 -4.72
C ARG A 555 -21.40 27.44 -5.92
N VAL A 556 -20.27 26.97 -6.47
CA VAL A 556 -19.78 27.38 -7.79
C VAL A 556 -19.97 26.20 -8.74
N VAL A 557 -20.78 26.39 -9.79
CA VAL A 557 -21.08 25.37 -10.79
C VAL A 557 -20.29 25.64 -12.05
N VAL A 558 -19.48 24.66 -12.46
CA VAL A 558 -18.73 24.66 -13.70
C VAL A 558 -19.20 23.50 -14.56
N GLU A 559 -19.67 23.78 -15.73
CA GLU A 559 -20.05 22.77 -16.72
C GLU A 559 -18.91 22.56 -17.72
N ILE A 560 -18.48 21.32 -17.89
CA ILE A 560 -17.39 20.93 -18.78
C ILE A 560 -17.89 19.82 -19.70
N GLY A 561 -17.85 20.04 -21.01
CA GLY A 561 -18.09 19.00 -22.00
C GLY A 561 -16.81 18.68 -22.74
N VAL A 562 -16.55 17.39 -22.95
CA VAL A 562 -15.36 16.90 -23.68
C VAL A 562 -15.75 15.83 -24.68
N SER A 563 -14.97 15.70 -25.76
CA SER A 563 -15.14 14.69 -26.81
C SER A 563 -13.92 13.74 -26.85
N PRO A 564 -13.84 12.71 -25.97
CA PRO A 564 -12.69 11.81 -25.93
C PRO A 564 -12.50 11.01 -27.24
N VAL A 565 -11.25 10.63 -27.54
CA VAL A 565 -10.92 9.77 -28.66
C VAL A 565 -11.45 8.35 -28.41
N ARG A 566 -12.03 7.72 -29.45
CA ARG A 566 -12.53 6.34 -29.40
C ARG A 566 -11.63 5.41 -30.22
N PRO A 567 -11.43 4.17 -29.81
CA PRO A 567 -10.64 3.22 -30.57
C PRO A 567 -11.30 2.83 -31.89
N ALA A 568 -10.48 2.47 -32.90
CA ALA A 568 -10.94 1.79 -34.10
C ALA A 568 -10.91 0.28 -33.84
N GLU A 569 -12.07 -0.37 -33.76
CA GLU A 569 -12.17 -1.83 -33.57
C GLU A 569 -12.24 -2.60 -34.89
N TYR A 570 -12.68 -1.97 -35.97
CA TYR A 570 -12.91 -2.62 -37.27
C TYR A 570 -12.18 -1.86 -38.38
N ILE A 571 -11.43 -2.61 -39.19
CA ILE A 571 -10.82 -2.10 -40.43
C ILE A 571 -11.53 -2.78 -41.60
N VAL A 572 -12.19 -1.99 -42.44
CA VAL A 572 -12.92 -2.48 -43.62
C VAL A 572 -12.13 -2.14 -44.86
N PHE A 573 -11.66 -3.15 -45.56
CA PHE A 573 -11.05 -3.01 -46.87
C PHE A 573 -12.11 -3.20 -47.97
N ARG A 574 -12.28 -2.21 -48.81
CA ARG A 574 -13.13 -2.29 -50.00
C ARG A 574 -12.23 -2.39 -51.22
N MET A 575 -12.10 -3.58 -51.81
CA MET A 575 -11.44 -3.76 -53.07
C MET A 575 -12.47 -3.62 -54.20
N ARG A 576 -12.20 -2.76 -55.18
CA ARG A 576 -12.96 -2.67 -56.44
C ARG A 576 -12.02 -3.14 -57.54
N GLN A 577 -12.49 -4.10 -58.33
CA GLN A 577 -11.85 -4.45 -59.57
C GLN A 577 -12.49 -3.59 -60.64
N GLU A 578 -11.78 -2.66 -61.26
CA GLU A 578 -12.21 -1.96 -62.43
C GLU A 578 -11.90 -2.89 -63.62
N LEU A 579 -12.97 -3.31 -64.32
CA LEU A 579 -12.83 -3.92 -65.64
C LEU A 579 -12.47 -2.79 -66.59
N GLU A 580 -11.30 -2.91 -67.25
CA GLU A 580 -10.96 -2.08 -68.41
C GLU A 580 -12.13 -2.16 -69.38
N LYS A 581 -12.73 -1.03 -69.69
CA LYS A 581 -13.66 -0.98 -70.83
C LYS A 581 -12.86 -1.33 -72.06
N PRO A 582 -13.30 -2.34 -72.87
CA PRO A 582 -12.67 -2.54 -74.16
C PRO A 582 -12.84 -1.28 -74.98
N ASP A 583 -11.75 -0.74 -75.53
CA ASP A 583 -11.77 0.33 -76.51
C ASP A 583 -12.59 -0.19 -77.68
N LEU A 584 -13.78 0.41 -77.87
CA LEU A 584 -14.60 0.24 -79.04
C LEU A 584 -14.09 1.25 -80.07
N ASP A 585 -13.19 0.78 -80.95
CA ASP A 585 -12.90 1.43 -82.23
C ASP A 585 -14.12 1.40 -83.17
#